data_56497b16b08c7c397cc5a24b7540ebe9
#
_entry.id   56497b16b08c7c397cc5a24b7540ebe9
#
_cell.length_a   1.000
_cell.length_b   1.000
_cell.length_c   1.000
_cell.angle_alpha   90.00
_cell.angle_beta   90.00
_cell.angle_gamma   90.00
#
_symmetry.space_group_name_H-M   'P 1'
#
loop_
_entity.id
_entity.type
_entity.pdbx_description
1 polymer ?
#
loop_
_entity_poly.entity_id
_entity_poly.type
_entity_poly.pdbx_seq_one_letter_code
_entity_poly.pdbx_strand_id
1 'polypeptide(L)'
;MPLPVRLLTMRAERCDGRNGLTGAPFRHKIVAMTSRISHTTVDAIDAYAQSVWWSEVLDFIDDPDDPNEPGHELCPIMSRDRSQVLLFITVPDGQKKLKNRLHFDLRPVDGTRDEEVERLLALGASQVGDFRRPDGRGWITLTDREGNEFCVLPPDQATSNPIS
;
A
#
# COMPACT_ATOMS: atom_id res chain seq x y z
N MET A 1 -30.28 3.21 -0.90
CA MET A 1 -30.42 4.36 -1.81
C MET A 1 -29.02 4.69 -2.32
N PRO A 2 -28.74 4.64 -3.61
CA PRO A 2 -27.39 4.96 -4.11
C PRO A 2 -27.19 6.47 -4.15
N LEU A 3 -26.03 6.93 -3.70
CA LEU A 3 -25.58 8.32 -3.75
C LEU A 3 -25.21 8.72 -5.19
N PRO A 4 -25.48 9.98 -5.60
CA PRO A 4 -25.25 10.40 -6.97
C PRO A 4 -23.78 10.70 -7.25
N VAL A 5 -23.24 10.04 -8.25
CA VAL A 5 -21.93 10.36 -8.85
C VAL A 5 -22.07 11.69 -9.60
N ARG A 6 -21.39 12.74 -9.14
CA ARG A 6 -21.29 14.00 -9.89
C ARG A 6 -20.35 13.81 -11.08
N LEU A 7 -20.94 13.75 -12.25
CA LEU A 7 -20.23 13.77 -13.53
C LEU A 7 -19.79 15.21 -13.83
N LEU A 8 -18.47 15.44 -13.81
CA LEU A 8 -17.88 16.73 -14.22
C LEU A 8 -17.77 16.70 -15.75
N THR A 9 -18.70 17.37 -16.42
CA THR A 9 -18.68 17.56 -17.88
C THR A 9 -17.72 18.69 -18.22
N MET A 10 -16.57 18.37 -18.81
CA MET A 10 -15.73 19.37 -19.49
C MET A 10 -16.31 19.65 -20.88
N ARG A 11 -16.64 20.92 -21.12
CA ARG A 11 -17.02 21.43 -22.43
C ARG A 11 -15.80 21.45 -23.36
N ALA A 12 -15.95 20.83 -24.51
CA ALA A 12 -15.00 20.98 -25.61
C ALA A 12 -15.28 22.32 -26.31
N GLU A 13 -14.32 23.23 -26.26
CA GLU A 13 -14.33 24.44 -27.08
C GLU A 13 -13.90 24.10 -28.52
N ARG A 14 -14.74 24.49 -29.48
CA ARG A 14 -14.44 24.40 -30.91
C ARG A 14 -13.49 25.49 -31.30
N CYS A 15 -12.28 25.14 -31.74
CA CYS A 15 -11.44 26.05 -32.49
C CYS A 15 -11.89 26.05 -33.96
N ASP A 16 -12.34 27.23 -34.43
CA ASP A 16 -12.67 27.52 -35.82
C ASP A 16 -11.38 27.74 -36.63
N GLY A 17 -11.33 27.19 -37.83
CA GLY A 17 -10.16 27.21 -38.65
C GLY A 17 -9.98 28.48 -39.48
N ARG A 18 -8.76 28.83 -39.76
CA ARG A 18 -8.27 29.27 -41.09
C ARG A 18 -6.77 29.57 -41.11
N ASN A 19 -6.15 29.03 -42.15
CA ASN A 19 -4.96 29.44 -42.88
C ASN A 19 -3.58 28.83 -42.55
N GLY A 20 -3.09 28.06 -43.54
CA GLY A 20 -1.78 28.26 -44.14
C GLY A 20 -0.74 27.17 -43.89
N LEU A 21 -0.69 26.18 -44.77
CA LEU A 21 0.46 25.53 -45.41
C LEU A 21 1.83 25.58 -44.69
N THR A 22 2.28 24.48 -44.14
CA THR A 22 3.53 23.75 -44.49
C THR A 22 3.60 22.47 -43.65
N GLY A 23 3.68 21.34 -44.33
CA GLY A 23 3.58 20.02 -43.71
C GLY A 23 4.81 19.64 -42.89
N ALA A 24 4.65 19.65 -41.60
CA ALA A 24 5.39 18.75 -40.73
C ALA A 24 4.42 17.63 -40.29
N PRO A 25 4.82 16.35 -40.31
CA PRO A 25 3.93 15.30 -39.86
C PRO A 25 3.61 15.55 -38.39
N PHE A 26 2.34 15.87 -38.11
CA PHE A 26 1.82 15.86 -36.73
C PHE A 26 2.03 14.42 -36.21
N ARG A 27 3.15 14.20 -35.53
CA ARG A 27 3.27 13.07 -34.61
C ARG A 27 2.23 13.32 -33.54
N HIS A 28 1.07 12.69 -33.69
CA HIS A 28 0.15 12.53 -32.58
C HIS A 28 0.97 11.85 -31.48
N LYS A 29 1.39 12.60 -30.49
CA LYS A 29 1.92 12.06 -29.25
C LYS A 29 0.73 11.33 -28.63
N ILE A 30 0.64 10.02 -28.87
CA ILE A 30 -0.27 9.17 -28.13
C ILE A 30 0.19 9.32 -26.69
N VAL A 31 -0.49 10.15 -25.91
CA VAL A 31 -0.31 10.19 -24.48
C VAL A 31 -0.78 8.83 -24.03
N ALA A 32 0.16 7.93 -23.76
CA ALA A 32 -0.18 6.64 -23.20
C ALA A 32 -0.88 6.90 -21.88
N MET A 33 -2.20 6.67 -21.87
CA MET A 33 -2.97 6.74 -20.64
C MET A 33 -2.55 5.53 -19.81
N THR A 34 -1.89 5.81 -18.70
CA THR A 34 -1.47 4.80 -17.73
C THR A 34 -2.24 5.00 -16.43
N SER A 35 -2.47 3.92 -15.70
CA SER A 35 -3.05 3.97 -14.37
C SER A 35 -1.94 3.98 -13.31
N ARG A 36 -2.23 4.52 -12.14
CA ARG A 36 -1.40 4.44 -10.95
C ARG A 36 -2.17 3.71 -9.84
N ILE A 37 -1.45 3.07 -8.95
CA ILE A 37 -2.04 2.54 -7.72
C ILE A 37 -2.45 3.74 -6.86
N SER A 38 -3.73 3.82 -6.52
CA SER A 38 -4.26 4.86 -5.63
C SER A 38 -4.02 4.49 -4.17
N HIS A 39 -4.41 3.26 -3.82
CA HIS A 39 -4.27 2.68 -2.50
C HIS A 39 -4.30 1.16 -2.61
N THR A 40 -3.84 0.47 -1.57
CA THR A 40 -3.99 -0.97 -1.42
C THR A 40 -5.15 -1.25 -0.48
N THR A 41 -6.10 -2.06 -0.93
CA THR A 41 -7.24 -2.48 -0.09
C THR A 41 -6.99 -3.87 0.47
N VAL A 42 -7.30 -4.04 1.74
CA VAL A 42 -7.19 -5.31 2.48
C VAL A 42 -8.55 -5.62 3.10
N ASP A 43 -9.10 -6.77 2.74
CA ASP A 43 -10.31 -7.30 3.37
C ASP A 43 -9.97 -7.75 4.79
N ALA A 44 -10.80 -7.39 5.76
CA ALA A 44 -10.59 -7.62 7.18
C ALA A 44 -11.87 -8.15 7.85
N ILE A 45 -11.73 -8.87 8.95
CA ILE A 45 -12.83 -9.23 9.82
C ILE A 45 -13.24 -8.01 10.66
N ASP A 46 -12.24 -7.27 11.15
CA ASP A 46 -12.37 -6.03 11.90
C ASP A 46 -11.42 -4.98 11.30
N ALA A 47 -11.96 -4.14 10.42
CA ALA A 47 -11.18 -3.12 9.71
C ALA A 47 -10.50 -2.13 10.67
N TYR A 48 -11.19 -1.75 11.77
CA TYR A 48 -10.62 -0.86 12.76
C TYR A 48 -9.43 -1.50 13.49
N ALA A 49 -9.59 -2.72 14.00
CA ALA A 49 -8.52 -3.41 14.71
C ALA A 49 -7.30 -3.64 13.80
N GLN A 50 -7.51 -3.94 12.52
CA GLN A 50 -6.45 -4.08 11.55
C GLN A 50 -5.77 -2.73 11.24
N SER A 51 -6.52 -1.65 11.07
CA SER A 51 -5.95 -0.34 10.81
C SER A 51 -5.05 0.12 11.96
N VAL A 52 -5.48 -0.06 13.21
CA VAL A 52 -4.68 0.26 14.40
C VAL A 52 -3.38 -0.55 14.43
N TRP A 53 -3.47 -1.86 14.20
CA TRP A 53 -2.29 -2.73 14.23
C TRP A 53 -1.28 -2.38 13.14
N TRP A 54 -1.76 -2.19 11.89
CA TRP A 54 -0.89 -1.83 10.78
C TRP A 54 -0.32 -0.40 10.87
N SER A 55 -1.02 0.52 11.54
CA SER A 55 -0.48 1.84 11.88
C SER A 55 0.76 1.73 12.76
N GLU A 56 0.75 0.84 13.76
CA GLU A 56 1.92 0.58 14.61
C GLU A 56 3.05 -0.12 13.86
N VAL A 57 2.73 -1.02 12.92
CA VAL A 57 3.73 -1.73 12.10
C VAL A 57 4.47 -0.77 11.17
N LEU A 58 3.76 0.14 10.51
CA LEU A 58 4.26 0.96 9.41
C LEU A 58 4.54 2.43 9.81
N ASP A 59 4.27 2.83 11.04
CA ASP A 59 4.25 4.25 11.47
C ASP A 59 3.31 5.09 10.60
N PHE A 60 2.16 4.51 10.22
CA PHE A 60 1.12 5.19 9.46
C PHE A 60 0.16 5.90 10.41
N ILE A 61 -0.55 6.88 9.88
CA ILE A 61 -1.50 7.70 10.63
C ILE A 61 -2.89 7.63 10.00
N ASP A 62 -3.91 7.89 10.81
CA ASP A 62 -5.27 8.16 10.35
C ASP A 62 -5.37 9.49 9.60
N ASP A 63 -6.44 9.69 8.85
CA ASP A 63 -6.78 11.03 8.36
C ASP A 63 -7.16 11.91 9.57
N PRO A 64 -6.46 13.01 9.81
CA PRO A 64 -6.78 13.90 10.93
C PRO A 64 -8.18 14.53 10.86
N ASP A 65 -8.74 14.64 9.66
CA ASP A 65 -10.06 15.22 9.43
C ASP A 65 -11.19 14.18 9.52
N ASP A 66 -10.86 12.88 9.45
CA ASP A 66 -11.81 11.75 9.54
C ASP A 66 -11.13 10.52 10.17
N PRO A 67 -10.84 10.57 11.49
CA PRO A 67 -10.15 9.48 12.17
C PRO A 67 -10.99 8.21 12.24
N ASN A 68 -10.30 7.07 12.17
CA ASN A 68 -10.95 5.77 12.31
C ASN A 68 -11.48 5.56 13.75
N GLU A 69 -12.67 4.96 13.85
CA GLU A 69 -13.30 4.63 15.12
C GLU A 69 -13.73 3.16 15.18
N PRO A 70 -13.84 2.55 16.39
CA PRO A 70 -14.34 1.19 16.54
C PRO A 70 -15.70 1.00 15.86
N GLY A 71 -15.80 -0.03 15.00
CA GLY A 71 -17.01 -0.35 14.26
C GLY A 71 -17.11 0.31 12.88
N HIS A 72 -16.17 1.14 12.48
CA HIS A 72 -16.09 1.59 11.10
C HIS A 72 -15.79 0.42 10.17
N GLU A 73 -16.54 0.32 9.08
CA GLU A 73 -16.37 -0.72 8.05
C GLU A 73 -15.25 -0.39 7.06
N LEU A 74 -14.85 0.87 6.98
CA LEU A 74 -13.82 1.41 6.09
C LEU A 74 -12.82 2.19 6.92
N CYS A 75 -11.60 1.69 7.04
CA CYS A 75 -10.56 2.29 7.89
C CYS A 75 -9.28 2.52 7.08
N PRO A 76 -9.13 3.70 6.43
CA PRO A 76 -7.91 4.07 5.75
C PRO A 76 -6.83 4.49 6.74
N ILE A 77 -5.58 4.12 6.46
CA ILE A 77 -4.38 4.65 7.10
C ILE A 77 -3.38 5.08 6.03
N MET A 78 -2.53 6.03 6.33
CA MET A 78 -1.61 6.59 5.35
C MET A 78 -0.23 6.87 5.91
N SER A 79 0.79 6.78 5.05
CA SER A 79 2.13 7.27 5.39
C SER A 79 2.10 8.76 5.71
N ARG A 80 3.04 9.23 6.56
CA ARG A 80 3.08 10.65 7.00
C ARG A 80 3.22 11.63 5.86
N ASP A 81 3.83 11.24 4.74
CA ASP A 81 3.94 12.01 3.50
C ASP A 81 2.74 11.82 2.55
N ARG A 82 1.76 11.02 2.95
CA ARG A 82 0.56 10.66 2.18
C ARG A 82 0.84 10.01 0.82
N SER A 83 2.02 9.47 0.60
CA SER A 83 2.38 8.79 -0.65
C SER A 83 1.82 7.37 -0.75
N GLN A 84 1.55 6.74 0.39
CA GLN A 84 0.98 5.40 0.48
C GLN A 84 -0.27 5.40 1.34
N VAL A 85 -1.27 4.65 0.90
CA VAL A 85 -2.54 4.47 1.63
C VAL A 85 -2.88 2.99 1.65
N LEU A 86 -3.18 2.46 2.83
CA LEU A 86 -3.84 1.19 3.03
C LEU A 86 -5.28 1.44 3.46
N LEU A 87 -6.22 0.73 2.87
CA LEU A 87 -7.63 0.77 3.22
C LEU A 87 -8.05 -0.62 3.71
N PHE A 88 -8.45 -0.72 4.96
CA PHE A 88 -9.06 -1.93 5.50
C PHE A 88 -10.57 -1.85 5.35
N ILE A 89 -11.18 -2.95 4.86
CA ILE A 89 -12.63 -3.05 4.65
C ILE A 89 -13.15 -4.26 5.38
N THR A 90 -14.13 -4.07 6.26
CA THR A 90 -14.80 -5.18 6.93
C THR A 90 -15.62 -5.98 5.93
N VAL A 91 -15.35 -7.29 5.84
CA VAL A 91 -16.05 -8.23 4.97
C VAL A 91 -16.69 -9.35 5.80
N PRO A 92 -17.89 -9.85 5.41
CA PRO A 92 -18.63 -10.81 6.21
C PRO A 92 -18.07 -12.25 6.17
N ASP A 93 -17.12 -12.56 5.30
CA ASP A 93 -16.73 -13.92 4.96
C ASP A 93 -15.81 -14.64 5.97
N GLY A 94 -15.48 -14.01 7.09
CA GLY A 94 -14.77 -14.64 8.19
C GLY A 94 -13.30 -14.97 7.88
N GLN A 95 -12.76 -15.96 8.61
CA GLN A 95 -11.32 -16.27 8.59
C GLN A 95 -10.80 -16.66 7.22
N LYS A 96 -9.64 -16.11 6.88
CA LYS A 96 -8.85 -16.45 5.71
C LYS A 96 -8.54 -17.96 5.67
N LYS A 97 -8.86 -18.61 4.55
CA LYS A 97 -8.67 -20.06 4.35
C LYS A 97 -7.53 -20.43 3.44
N LEU A 98 -7.06 -19.50 2.62
CA LEU A 98 -6.03 -19.74 1.61
C LEU A 98 -4.91 -18.69 1.72
N LYS A 99 -3.71 -19.09 1.27
CA LYS A 99 -2.57 -18.18 1.17
C LYS A 99 -2.90 -17.00 0.25
N ASN A 100 -2.50 -15.78 0.65
CA ASN A 100 -2.62 -14.60 -0.20
C ASN A 100 -1.69 -14.74 -1.41
N ARG A 101 -2.18 -14.34 -2.59
CA ARG A 101 -1.33 -14.25 -3.78
C ARG A 101 -0.44 -13.01 -3.76
N LEU A 102 -0.93 -11.93 -3.16
CA LEU A 102 -0.18 -10.71 -2.90
C LEU A 102 0.09 -10.62 -1.40
N HIS A 103 1.28 -10.17 -1.04
CA HIS A 103 1.70 -9.94 0.34
C HIS A 103 2.64 -8.74 0.37
N PHE A 104 2.82 -8.17 1.54
CA PHE A 104 3.79 -7.10 1.75
C PHE A 104 5.16 -7.71 2.03
N ASP A 105 6.19 -7.07 1.49
CA ASP A 105 7.59 -7.29 1.86
C ASP A 105 8.06 -6.05 2.62
N LEU A 106 8.27 -6.19 3.92
CA LEU A 106 8.70 -5.12 4.81
C LEU A 106 10.21 -5.12 4.97
N ARG A 107 10.79 -3.94 5.11
CA ARG A 107 12.17 -3.74 5.53
C ARG A 107 12.20 -2.83 6.75
N PRO A 108 12.98 -3.17 7.78
CA PRO A 108 13.16 -2.26 8.90
C PRO A 108 13.77 -0.94 8.39
N VAL A 109 13.23 0.16 8.88
CA VAL A 109 13.80 1.50 8.63
C VAL A 109 15.07 1.68 9.42
N ASP A 110 15.08 1.17 10.66
CA ASP A 110 16.20 1.17 11.58
C ASP A 110 16.44 -0.25 12.12
N GLY A 111 17.69 -0.56 12.44
CA GLY A 111 18.04 -1.85 13.03
C GLY A 111 18.14 -3.01 12.04
N THR A 112 18.03 -4.21 12.55
CA THR A 112 18.17 -5.46 11.82
C THR A 112 16.79 -6.10 11.54
N ARG A 113 16.77 -7.04 10.57
CA ARG A 113 15.58 -7.88 10.33
C ARG A 113 15.13 -8.62 11.61
N ASP A 114 16.07 -9.14 12.37
CA ASP A 114 15.77 -9.99 13.53
C ASP A 114 15.15 -9.14 14.67
N GLU A 115 15.68 -7.94 14.91
CA GLU A 115 15.08 -6.97 15.85
C GLU A 115 13.67 -6.55 15.42
N GLU A 116 13.46 -6.32 14.14
CA GLU A 116 12.12 -6.00 13.61
C GLU A 116 11.15 -7.18 13.78
N VAL A 117 11.58 -8.41 13.51
CA VAL A 117 10.77 -9.61 13.75
C VAL A 117 10.38 -9.72 15.22
N GLU A 118 11.32 -9.52 16.16
CA GLU A 118 11.03 -9.53 17.59
C GLU A 118 9.99 -8.46 17.97
N ARG A 119 10.11 -7.25 17.43
CA ARG A 119 9.14 -6.17 17.63
C ARG A 119 7.74 -6.56 17.11
N LEU A 120 7.65 -7.12 15.91
CA LEU A 120 6.38 -7.52 15.30
C LEU A 120 5.72 -8.68 16.05
N LEU A 121 6.49 -9.65 16.53
CA LEU A 121 5.99 -10.73 17.38
C LEU A 121 5.43 -10.18 18.70
N ALA A 122 6.08 -9.18 19.30
CA ALA A 122 5.59 -8.51 20.50
C ALA A 122 4.28 -7.73 20.24
N LEU A 123 4.06 -7.22 19.03
CA LEU A 123 2.79 -6.62 18.57
C LEU A 123 1.70 -7.64 18.28
N GLY A 124 2.00 -8.93 18.31
CA GLY A 124 1.02 -10.01 18.11
C GLY A 124 1.00 -10.63 16.72
N ALA A 125 2.02 -10.38 15.91
CA ALA A 125 2.26 -11.18 14.70
C ALA A 125 2.62 -12.62 15.06
N SER A 126 2.45 -13.55 14.10
CA SER A 126 2.86 -14.96 14.27
C SER A 126 3.84 -15.35 13.17
N GLN A 127 4.92 -16.05 13.54
CA GLN A 127 5.88 -16.55 12.55
C GLN A 127 5.37 -17.85 11.92
N VAL A 128 5.36 -17.91 10.59
CA VAL A 128 4.92 -19.08 9.82
C VAL A 128 6.00 -19.65 8.91
N GLY A 129 7.09 -18.94 8.67
CA GLY A 129 8.21 -19.44 7.88
C GLY A 129 9.52 -18.71 8.17
N ASP A 130 10.63 -19.43 8.04
CA ASP A 130 11.98 -18.90 8.15
C ASP A 130 12.79 -19.34 6.92
N PHE A 131 13.12 -18.36 6.08
CA PHE A 131 13.85 -18.55 4.82
C PHE A 131 15.18 -17.81 4.83
N ARG A 132 15.73 -17.57 6.02
CA ARG A 132 17.05 -16.96 6.18
C ARG A 132 18.13 -17.85 5.59
N ARG A 133 19.15 -17.23 5.02
CA ARG A 133 20.31 -17.90 4.48
C ARG A 133 21.57 -17.58 5.30
N PRO A 134 22.58 -18.44 5.28
CA PRO A 134 23.85 -18.19 6.01
C PRO A 134 24.55 -16.91 5.57
N ASP A 135 24.30 -16.43 4.37
CA ASP A 135 24.86 -15.19 3.82
C ASP A 135 24.11 -13.92 4.26
N GLY A 136 23.18 -14.04 5.21
CA GLY A 136 22.34 -12.93 5.71
C GLY A 136 21.16 -12.58 4.84
N ARG A 137 21.07 -13.11 3.62
CA ARG A 137 19.92 -12.93 2.73
C ARG A 137 18.73 -13.77 3.17
N GLY A 138 17.62 -13.63 2.43
CA GLY A 138 16.36 -14.33 2.70
C GLY A 138 15.42 -13.50 3.57
N TRP A 139 14.38 -14.11 4.05
CA TRP A 139 13.28 -13.43 4.76
C TRP A 139 12.69 -14.33 5.84
N ILE A 140 11.88 -13.72 6.70
CA ILE A 140 11.01 -14.41 7.65
C ILE A 140 9.57 -14.07 7.24
N THR A 141 8.71 -15.07 7.13
CA THR A 141 7.29 -14.87 6.86
C THR A 141 6.52 -14.85 8.18
N LEU A 142 5.78 -13.78 8.38
CA LEU A 142 4.88 -13.58 9.50
C LEU A 142 3.42 -13.52 9.01
N THR A 143 2.49 -13.59 9.94
CA THR A 143 1.08 -13.24 9.72
C THR A 143 0.68 -12.13 10.68
N ASP A 144 -0.25 -11.27 10.23
CA ASP A 144 -0.96 -10.36 11.11
C ASP A 144 -1.98 -11.12 11.99
N ARG A 145 -2.75 -10.38 12.77
CA ARG A 145 -3.74 -10.96 13.71
C ARG A 145 -4.88 -11.70 13.03
N GLU A 146 -5.15 -11.43 11.77
CA GLU A 146 -6.17 -12.10 10.96
C GLU A 146 -5.61 -13.20 10.03
N GLY A 147 -4.29 -13.45 10.11
CA GLY A 147 -3.62 -14.49 9.35
C GLY A 147 -3.17 -14.04 7.96
N ASN A 148 -3.14 -12.75 7.66
CA ASN A 148 -2.58 -12.26 6.41
C ASN A 148 -1.06 -12.34 6.45
N GLU A 149 -0.48 -13.06 5.48
CA GLU A 149 0.95 -13.27 5.39
C GLU A 149 1.66 -12.01 4.87
N PHE A 150 2.82 -11.73 5.45
CA PHE A 150 3.78 -10.73 4.98
C PHE A 150 5.21 -11.20 5.29
N CYS A 151 6.21 -10.62 4.63
CA CYS A 151 7.61 -10.99 4.80
C CYS A 151 8.40 -9.86 5.42
N VAL A 152 9.39 -10.20 6.25
CA VAL A 152 10.39 -9.26 6.75
C VAL A 152 11.74 -9.60 6.12
N LEU A 153 12.26 -8.68 5.34
CA LEU A 153 13.53 -8.75 4.63
C LEU A 153 14.65 -8.08 5.44
N PRO A 154 15.93 -8.34 5.10
CA PRO A 154 17.01 -7.53 5.63
C PRO A 154 16.81 -6.04 5.30
N PRO A 155 17.37 -5.11 6.11
CA PRO A 155 17.37 -3.70 5.75
C PRO A 155 18.04 -3.49 4.39
N ASP A 156 17.74 -2.38 3.73
CA ASP A 156 18.42 -2.03 2.50
C ASP A 156 19.92 -1.90 2.80
N GLN A 157 20.74 -2.52 1.97
CA GLN A 157 22.18 -2.28 2.05
C GLN A 157 22.38 -0.78 1.76
N ALA A 158 22.91 -0.04 2.72
CA ALA A 158 23.33 1.32 2.46
C ALA A 158 24.16 1.29 1.17
N THR A 159 23.69 1.95 0.14
CA THR A 159 24.45 2.12 -1.10
C THR A 159 25.67 2.94 -0.74
N SER A 160 26.72 2.27 -0.29
CA SER A 160 28.06 2.82 -0.22
C SER A 160 28.53 3.00 -1.67
N ASN A 161 28.09 4.07 -2.28
CA ASN A 161 28.72 4.61 -3.47
C ASN A 161 29.73 5.63 -2.95
N PRO A 162 31.02 5.30 -2.81
CA PRO A 162 32.03 6.33 -2.65
C PRO A 162 32.05 7.08 -3.97
N ILE A 163 31.57 8.31 -3.94
CA ILE A 163 31.82 9.27 -5.01
C ILE A 163 33.35 9.49 -4.97
N SER A 164 34.04 8.87 -5.92
CA SER A 164 35.44 9.15 -6.23
C SER A 164 35.48 10.23 -7.29
#